data_d3daaa14fed8dda068936217057e58c3
#
_entry.id   d3daaa14fed8dda068936217057e58c3
#
_cell.length_a   1.000
_cell.length_b   1.000
_cell.length_c   1.000
_cell.angle_alpha   90.00
_cell.angle_beta   90.00
_cell.angle_gamma   90.00
#
_symmetry.space_group_name_H-M   'P 1'
#
loop_
_entity.id
_entity.type
_entity.pdbx_description
1 polymer ?
#
loop_
_entity_poly.entity_id
_entity_poly.type
_entity_poly.pdbx_seq_one_letter_code
_entity_poly.pdbx_strand_id
1 'polypeptide(L)'
;MDYTRRRYQNESEGKCMDMLQLMKERHSVRQYKDKPIEQEKRAEIDRLISEINFESGLSMQAVYDEPNCFDSFMAHYGKFTNVSNYIAIVGAKNDQEKAGYYGEKLVLGCQELGLNTCWVAMSHGKTRAVIGKGQKLLIVIALGYGENQGVAHKSKDISEISSADVETDWFTKGMEAVCLAPTAVNQQKFMFELKDEMVTAKAPRGICTKIDLGIAKYHFEAGS
;
A
#
# COMPACT_ATOMS: atom_id res chain seq x y z
N MET A 1 -22.61 0.44 1.95
CA MET A 1 -21.73 1.20 2.87
C MET A 1 -21.75 2.63 2.39
N ASP A 2 -22.21 3.52 3.24
CA ASP A 2 -22.42 4.93 2.94
C ASP A 2 -21.08 5.67 3.01
N TYR A 3 -20.55 6.09 1.85
CA TYR A 3 -19.29 6.81 1.76
C TYR A 3 -19.53 8.29 1.98
N THR A 4 -19.70 8.69 3.23
CA THR A 4 -19.74 10.11 3.60
C THR A 4 -18.33 10.70 3.50
N ARG A 5 -18.22 11.71 2.66
CA ARG A 5 -17.07 12.59 2.41
C ARG A 5 -16.48 13.11 3.73
N ARG A 6 -15.45 12.48 4.29
CA ARG A 6 -14.64 13.06 5.37
C ARG A 6 -13.45 13.79 4.76
N ARG A 7 -13.56 15.11 4.68
CA ARG A 7 -12.41 15.99 4.46
C ARG A 7 -11.48 15.88 5.67
N TYR A 8 -10.26 15.42 5.46
CA TYR A 8 -9.18 15.64 6.41
C TYR A 8 -8.68 17.08 6.25
N GLN A 9 -9.15 17.97 7.10
CA GLN A 9 -8.51 19.25 7.36
C GLN A 9 -7.53 19.04 8.51
N ASN A 10 -6.26 18.86 8.21
CA ASN A 10 -5.18 19.08 9.15
C ASN A 10 -4.51 20.39 8.77
N GLU A 11 -4.85 21.45 9.51
CA GLU A 11 -4.10 22.70 9.53
C GLU A 11 -2.83 22.49 10.36
N SER A 12 -1.74 22.14 9.68
CA SER A 12 -0.38 22.43 10.11
C SER A 12 0.38 22.97 8.90
N GLU A 13 1.02 24.11 9.05
CA GLU A 13 1.79 24.82 8.03
C GLU A 13 2.99 24.00 7.56
N GLY A 14 2.74 23.03 6.71
CA GLY A 14 3.66 22.25 5.91
C GLY A 14 2.93 21.93 4.62
N LYS A 15 3.58 22.17 3.48
CA LYS A 15 3.08 21.95 2.13
C LYS A 15 2.40 20.57 2.05
N CYS A 16 1.09 20.51 2.26
CA CYS A 16 0.31 19.28 2.09
C CYS A 16 0.45 18.85 0.63
N MET A 17 1.17 17.76 0.40
CA MET A 17 1.34 17.22 -0.95
C MET A 17 -0.03 16.69 -1.37
N ASP A 18 -0.46 17.00 -2.60
CA ASP A 18 -1.68 16.45 -3.17
C ASP A 18 -1.59 14.91 -3.16
N MET A 19 -2.62 14.24 -2.66
CA MET A 19 -2.65 12.78 -2.56
C MET A 19 -2.38 12.11 -3.91
N LEU A 20 -2.91 12.67 -5.00
CA LEU A 20 -2.64 12.18 -6.34
C LEU A 20 -1.17 12.32 -6.72
N GLN A 21 -0.49 13.38 -6.26
CA GLN A 21 0.94 13.57 -6.48
C GLN A 21 1.76 12.53 -5.70
N LEU A 22 1.41 12.24 -4.45
CA LEU A 22 2.03 11.16 -3.67
C LEU A 22 1.89 9.81 -4.37
N MET A 23 0.70 9.50 -4.88
CA MET A 23 0.45 8.27 -5.65
C MET A 23 1.31 8.20 -6.92
N LYS A 24 1.48 9.32 -7.64
CA LYS A 24 2.32 9.39 -8.84
C LYS A 24 3.80 9.18 -8.54
N GLU A 25 4.27 9.69 -7.41
CA GLU A 25 5.68 9.58 -7.00
C GLU A 25 6.01 8.25 -6.31
N ARG A 26 5.01 7.55 -5.76
CA ARG A 26 5.19 6.26 -5.11
C ARG A 26 5.49 5.16 -6.13
N HIS A 27 6.68 4.62 -6.09
CA HIS A 27 7.07 3.46 -6.90
C HIS A 27 7.64 2.35 -6.02
N SER A 28 7.65 1.12 -6.55
CA SER A 28 8.29 -0.02 -5.88
C SER A 28 9.80 0.10 -5.92
N VAL A 29 10.44 0.28 -4.77
CA VAL A 29 11.88 0.37 -4.62
C VAL A 29 12.41 -0.90 -3.95
N ARG A 30 13.45 -1.49 -4.51
CA ARG A 30 14.06 -2.74 -4.01
C ARG A 30 15.51 -2.59 -3.58
N GLN A 31 16.14 -1.48 -3.92
CA GLN A 31 17.53 -1.17 -3.59
C GLN A 31 17.55 0.01 -2.65
N TYR A 32 18.08 -0.19 -1.46
CA TYR A 32 18.05 0.79 -0.37
C TYR A 32 19.46 1.21 0.01
N LYS A 33 19.57 2.45 0.49
CA LYS A 33 20.78 2.98 1.09
C LYS A 33 20.98 2.35 2.47
N ASP A 34 22.23 2.13 2.85
CA ASP A 34 22.58 1.82 4.23
C ASP A 34 22.50 3.10 5.08
N LYS A 35 21.26 3.54 5.29
CA LYS A 35 20.93 4.74 6.07
C LYS A 35 19.80 4.41 7.05
N PRO A 36 20.03 4.57 8.36
CA PRO A 36 18.97 4.36 9.35
C PRO A 36 17.84 5.38 9.18
N ILE A 37 16.62 4.95 9.48
CA ILE A 37 15.46 5.86 9.56
C ILE A 37 15.60 6.64 10.87
N GLU A 38 15.48 7.95 10.81
CA GLU A 38 15.58 8.86 11.95
C GLU A 38 14.47 8.57 12.98
N GLN A 39 14.76 8.79 14.25
CA GLN A 39 13.87 8.44 15.36
C GLN A 39 12.51 9.17 15.25
N GLU A 40 12.51 10.41 14.79
CA GLU A 40 11.31 11.22 14.61
C GLU A 40 10.38 10.57 13.55
N LYS A 41 10.95 10.08 12.45
CA LYS A 41 10.18 9.38 11.41
C LYS A 41 9.69 8.02 11.89
N ARG A 42 10.51 7.29 12.67
CA ARG A 42 10.06 6.02 13.29
C ARG A 42 8.86 6.27 14.20
N ALA A 43 8.92 7.29 15.05
CA ALA A 43 7.82 7.65 15.94
C ALA A 43 6.55 8.01 15.17
N GLU A 44 6.66 8.71 14.04
CA GLU A 44 5.51 9.04 13.20
C GLU A 44 4.94 7.80 12.49
N ILE A 45 5.78 6.89 11.99
CA ILE A 45 5.33 5.62 11.41
C ILE A 45 4.60 4.78 12.49
N ASP A 46 5.15 4.69 13.69
CA ASP A 46 4.54 3.94 14.79
C ASP A 46 3.20 4.55 15.23
N ARG A 47 3.07 5.89 15.20
CA ARG A 47 1.81 6.60 15.43
C ARG A 47 0.78 6.25 14.34
N LEU A 48 1.15 6.35 13.06
CA LEU A 48 0.28 5.98 11.94
C LEU A 48 -0.17 4.51 12.03
N ILE A 49 0.75 3.59 12.36
CA ILE A 49 0.44 2.18 12.57
C ILE A 49 -0.57 1.99 13.70
N SER A 50 -0.40 2.70 14.83
CA SER A 50 -1.33 2.63 15.96
C SER A 50 -2.74 3.05 15.56
N GLU A 51 -2.88 4.16 14.84
CA GLU A 51 -4.15 4.68 14.36
C GLU A 51 -4.82 3.71 13.37
N ILE A 52 -4.03 3.21 12.41
CA ILE A 52 -4.50 2.25 11.42
C ILE A 52 -4.93 0.92 12.08
N ASN A 53 -4.16 0.41 13.03
CA ASN A 53 -4.51 -0.81 13.75
C ASN A 53 -5.83 -0.63 14.55
N PHE A 54 -6.01 0.52 15.19
CA PHE A 54 -7.26 0.84 15.89
C PHE A 54 -8.46 0.89 14.94
N GLU A 55 -8.30 1.53 13.79
CA GLU A 55 -9.37 1.68 12.78
C GLU A 55 -9.69 0.34 12.09
N SER A 56 -8.67 -0.43 11.72
CA SER A 56 -8.80 -1.62 10.88
C SER A 56 -9.02 -2.92 11.67
N GLY A 57 -8.55 -2.97 12.93
CA GLY A 57 -8.45 -4.22 13.68
C GLY A 57 -7.35 -5.17 13.17
N LEU A 58 -6.44 -4.70 12.31
CA LEU A 58 -5.23 -5.41 11.91
C LEU A 58 -4.16 -5.30 13.00
N SER A 59 -3.09 -6.06 12.85
CA SER A 59 -1.89 -5.98 13.68
C SER A 59 -0.68 -5.68 12.78
N MET A 60 -0.59 -4.43 12.31
CA MET A 60 0.57 -3.95 11.58
C MET A 60 1.69 -3.64 12.56
N GLN A 61 2.93 -3.97 12.19
CA GLN A 61 4.11 -3.78 13.01
C GLN A 61 5.26 -3.28 12.13
N ALA A 62 5.87 -2.16 12.50
CA ALA A 62 7.16 -1.78 11.93
C ALA A 62 8.27 -2.57 12.63
N VAL A 63 9.19 -3.08 11.86
CA VAL A 63 10.39 -3.77 12.34
C VAL A 63 11.59 -3.02 11.80
N TYR A 64 12.39 -2.47 12.69
CA TYR A 64 13.56 -1.68 12.37
C TYR A 64 14.84 -2.45 12.61
N ASP A 65 15.89 -2.09 11.87
CA ASP A 65 17.26 -2.59 12.03
C ASP A 65 17.33 -4.14 12.02
N GLU A 66 16.56 -4.77 11.12
CA GLU A 66 16.46 -6.22 10.99
C GLU A 66 16.67 -6.66 9.53
N PRO A 67 17.92 -6.88 9.09
CA PRO A 67 18.21 -7.25 7.69
C PRO A 67 17.88 -8.71 7.36
N ASN A 68 17.78 -9.62 8.35
CA ASN A 68 17.66 -11.06 8.08
C ASN A 68 16.38 -11.44 7.32
N CYS A 69 15.31 -10.64 7.44
CA CYS A 69 14.09 -10.85 6.68
C CYS A 69 14.34 -10.75 5.16
N PHE A 70 15.33 -9.95 4.76
CA PHE A 70 15.69 -9.74 3.37
C PHE A 70 17.07 -10.31 2.99
N ASP A 71 17.72 -11.03 3.89
CA ASP A 71 18.95 -11.79 3.63
C ASP A 71 18.63 -13.27 3.41
N SER A 72 17.71 -13.56 2.52
CA SER A 72 17.30 -14.92 2.15
C SER A 72 17.42 -15.13 0.64
N PHE A 73 17.54 -16.39 0.23
CA PHE A 73 17.56 -16.73 -1.19
C PHE A 73 16.37 -16.14 -1.94
N MET A 74 15.18 -16.16 -1.36
CA MET A 74 13.97 -15.60 -1.97
C MET A 74 14.04 -14.07 -2.07
N ALA A 75 14.63 -13.38 -1.10
CA ALA A 75 14.83 -11.94 -1.15
C ALA A 75 15.83 -11.55 -2.25
N HIS A 76 16.91 -12.27 -2.38
CA HIS A 76 17.89 -12.09 -3.46
C HIS A 76 17.25 -12.34 -4.85
N TYR A 77 16.39 -13.35 -4.97
CA TYR A 77 15.60 -13.57 -6.19
C TYR A 77 14.69 -12.36 -6.49
N GLY A 78 14.11 -11.73 -5.48
CA GLY A 78 13.34 -10.48 -5.57
C GLY A 78 14.19 -9.24 -5.85
N LYS A 79 15.54 -9.36 -5.95
CA LYS A 79 16.51 -8.28 -6.18
C LYS A 79 16.49 -7.20 -5.07
N PHE A 80 16.18 -7.61 -3.84
CA PHE A 80 16.26 -6.73 -2.68
C PHE A 80 17.72 -6.60 -2.21
N THR A 81 18.15 -5.37 -1.93
CA THR A 81 19.48 -5.04 -1.38
C THR A 81 19.36 -4.01 -0.29
N ASN A 82 20.13 -4.19 0.81
CA ASN A 82 20.21 -3.28 1.95
C ASN A 82 18.86 -2.96 2.63
N VAL A 83 17.90 -3.92 2.59
CA VAL A 83 16.64 -3.75 3.32
C VAL A 83 16.85 -4.17 4.76
N SER A 84 16.81 -3.21 5.67
CA SER A 84 16.93 -3.43 7.12
C SER A 84 15.68 -3.06 7.91
N ASN A 85 14.68 -2.48 7.24
CA ASN A 85 13.42 -2.13 7.89
C ASN A 85 12.24 -2.59 7.03
N TYR A 86 11.16 -2.97 7.68
CA TYR A 86 9.95 -3.39 6.98
C TYR A 86 8.72 -3.24 7.87
N ILE A 87 7.56 -3.24 7.24
CA ILE A 87 6.26 -3.32 7.89
C ILE A 87 5.71 -4.72 7.65
N ALA A 88 5.34 -5.42 8.73
CA ALA A 88 4.63 -6.68 8.66
C ALA A 88 3.14 -6.45 8.89
N ILE A 89 2.29 -6.87 7.97
CA ILE A 89 0.83 -6.80 8.13
C ILE A 89 0.32 -8.16 8.55
N VAL A 90 -0.16 -8.23 9.79
CA VAL A 90 -0.69 -9.43 10.43
C VAL A 90 -2.21 -9.28 10.64
N GLY A 91 -2.96 -10.32 10.38
CA GLY A 91 -4.41 -10.32 10.54
C GLY A 91 -5.01 -11.71 10.35
N ALA A 92 -6.33 -11.82 10.36
CA ALA A 92 -7.01 -13.06 10.02
C ALA A 92 -6.85 -13.39 8.53
N LYS A 93 -6.96 -14.66 8.16
CA LYS A 93 -6.79 -15.12 6.77
C LYS A 93 -7.68 -14.36 5.76
N ASN A 94 -8.85 -13.90 6.20
CA ASN A 94 -9.81 -13.21 5.33
C ASN A 94 -9.59 -11.70 5.26
N ASP A 95 -8.66 -11.14 6.02
CA ASP A 95 -8.37 -9.69 6.07
C ASP A 95 -7.46 -9.20 4.93
N GLN A 96 -7.24 -9.99 3.89
CA GLN A 96 -6.32 -9.66 2.80
C GLN A 96 -6.69 -8.34 2.07
N GLU A 97 -7.97 -8.12 1.80
CA GLU A 97 -8.43 -6.88 1.16
C GLU A 97 -8.24 -5.68 2.10
N LYS A 98 -8.58 -5.84 3.37
CA LYS A 98 -8.32 -4.86 4.41
C LYS A 98 -6.82 -4.55 4.57
N ALA A 99 -5.98 -5.58 4.51
CA ALA A 99 -4.52 -5.42 4.55
C ALA A 99 -4.00 -4.60 3.35
N GLY A 100 -4.58 -4.78 2.17
CA GLY A 100 -4.26 -3.96 1.00
C GLY A 100 -4.66 -2.50 1.19
N TYR A 101 -5.92 -2.25 1.59
CA TYR A 101 -6.46 -0.92 1.78
C TYR A 101 -5.68 -0.10 2.82
N TYR A 102 -5.58 -0.62 4.03
CA TYR A 102 -4.90 0.08 5.12
C TYR A 102 -3.38 0.06 5.01
N GLY A 103 -2.82 -0.96 4.35
CA GLY A 103 -1.40 -1.01 4.05
C GLY A 103 -1.00 0.07 3.05
N GLU A 104 -1.81 0.37 2.04
CA GLU A 104 -1.52 1.46 1.09
C GLU A 104 -1.66 2.84 1.74
N LYS A 105 -2.64 3.03 2.64
CA LYS A 105 -2.73 4.23 3.48
C LYS A 105 -1.40 4.49 4.22
N LEU A 106 -0.80 3.44 4.80
CA LEU A 106 0.49 3.53 5.48
C LEU A 106 1.65 3.75 4.50
N VAL A 107 1.64 3.10 3.34
CA VAL A 107 2.66 3.27 2.28
C VAL A 107 2.73 4.71 1.82
N LEU A 108 1.60 5.35 1.56
CA LEU A 108 1.56 6.76 1.16
C LEU A 108 1.98 7.69 2.30
N GLY A 109 1.63 7.38 3.56
CA GLY A 109 2.17 8.09 4.73
C GLY A 109 3.70 7.98 4.85
N CYS A 110 4.28 6.81 4.56
CA CYS A 110 5.74 6.64 4.50
C CYS A 110 6.35 7.44 3.33
N GLN A 111 5.68 7.51 2.19
CA GLN A 111 6.10 8.32 1.04
C GLN A 111 6.12 9.82 1.40
N GLU A 112 5.12 10.30 2.13
CA GLU A 112 5.07 11.69 2.62
C GLU A 112 6.24 12.03 3.57
N LEU A 113 6.70 11.06 4.35
CA LEU A 113 7.90 11.16 5.18
C LEU A 113 9.22 11.07 4.38
N GLY A 114 9.15 10.95 3.05
CA GLY A 114 10.30 10.82 2.17
C GLY A 114 10.98 9.46 2.22
N LEU A 115 10.23 8.40 2.58
CA LEU A 115 10.70 7.02 2.58
C LEU A 115 10.14 6.27 1.38
N ASN A 116 10.92 5.34 0.87
CA ASN A 116 10.50 4.46 -0.22
C ASN A 116 10.03 3.10 0.32
N THR A 117 9.14 2.48 -0.41
CA THR A 117 8.52 1.20 -0.03
C THR A 117 8.49 0.21 -1.19
N CYS A 118 8.27 -1.06 -0.86
CA CYS A 118 7.90 -2.08 -1.83
C CYS A 118 7.02 -3.16 -1.17
N TRP A 119 5.90 -3.47 -1.76
CA TRP A 119 5.06 -4.60 -1.38
C TRP A 119 5.76 -5.93 -1.69
N VAL A 120 5.81 -6.85 -0.72
CA VAL A 120 6.56 -8.11 -0.80
C VAL A 120 5.70 -9.28 -0.34
N ALA A 121 5.26 -10.10 -1.30
CA ALA A 121 4.40 -11.26 -0.99
C ALA A 121 5.20 -12.51 -0.64
N MET A 122 6.25 -12.84 -1.39
CA MET A 122 6.99 -14.10 -1.25
C MET A 122 8.51 -13.93 -1.19
N SER A 123 9.03 -12.78 -1.62
CA SER A 123 10.49 -12.55 -1.71
C SER A 123 11.06 -12.02 -0.40
N HIS A 124 10.76 -12.70 0.71
CA HIS A 124 11.27 -12.40 2.05
C HIS A 124 11.52 -13.69 2.84
N GLY A 125 12.33 -13.62 3.87
CA GLY A 125 12.58 -14.69 4.85
C GLY A 125 11.65 -14.61 6.06
N LYS A 126 12.14 -15.07 7.21
CA LYS A 126 11.38 -15.01 8.46
C LYS A 126 11.31 -13.57 8.97
N THR A 127 10.13 -13.17 9.39
CA THR A 127 9.92 -11.88 10.07
C THR A 127 10.05 -12.01 11.59
N ARG A 128 10.39 -10.91 12.26
CA ARG A 128 10.32 -10.78 13.73
C ARG A 128 8.94 -10.32 14.23
N ALA A 129 7.98 -10.11 13.33
CA ALA A 129 6.65 -9.69 13.75
C ALA A 129 5.97 -10.74 14.63
N VAL A 130 5.22 -10.26 15.63
CA VAL A 130 4.43 -11.10 16.51
C VAL A 130 3.14 -11.50 15.83
N ILE A 131 2.88 -12.80 15.74
CA ILE A 131 1.66 -13.35 15.12
C ILE A 131 0.80 -13.94 16.24
N GLY A 132 -0.35 -13.31 16.48
CA GLY A 132 -1.30 -13.74 17.50
C GLY A 132 -2.05 -15.03 17.13
N LYS A 133 -2.75 -15.61 18.12
CA LYS A 133 -3.58 -16.80 17.91
C LYS A 133 -4.66 -16.52 16.86
N GLY A 134 -4.74 -17.37 15.84
CA GLY A 134 -5.72 -17.23 14.74
C GLY A 134 -5.32 -16.21 13.66
N GLN A 135 -4.21 -15.51 13.83
CA GLN A 135 -3.66 -14.58 12.86
C GLN A 135 -2.61 -15.23 11.95
N LYS A 136 -2.27 -14.55 10.87
CA LYS A 136 -1.20 -14.89 9.92
C LYS A 136 -0.49 -13.62 9.47
N LEU A 137 0.76 -13.76 9.08
CA LEU A 137 1.42 -12.77 8.24
C LEU A 137 0.70 -12.76 6.88
N LEU A 138 0.10 -11.63 6.53
CA LEU A 138 -0.64 -11.46 5.28
C LEU A 138 0.28 -10.98 4.17
N ILE A 139 1.15 -10.02 4.48
CA ILE A 139 2.12 -9.45 3.54
C ILE A 139 3.19 -8.64 4.31
N VAL A 140 4.33 -8.41 3.66
CA VAL A 140 5.42 -7.55 4.14
C VAL A 140 5.58 -6.36 3.19
N ILE A 141 5.98 -5.21 3.71
CA ILE A 141 6.34 -4.02 2.94
C ILE A 141 7.76 -3.63 3.33
N ALA A 142 8.70 -3.70 2.39
CA ALA A 142 10.05 -3.18 2.58
C ALA A 142 10.01 -1.66 2.72
N LEU A 143 10.87 -1.10 3.59
CA LEU A 143 10.84 0.31 3.98
C LEU A 143 12.26 0.85 4.16
N GLY A 144 12.50 2.08 3.68
CA GLY A 144 13.78 2.77 3.88
C GLY A 144 14.04 3.88 2.86
N TYR A 145 15.28 4.33 2.78
CA TYR A 145 15.72 5.29 1.78
C TYR A 145 16.21 4.57 0.53
N GLY A 146 15.54 4.77 -0.59
CA GLY A 146 15.91 4.16 -1.86
C GLY A 146 17.20 4.70 -2.45
N GLU A 147 17.99 3.83 -3.08
CA GLU A 147 19.10 4.25 -3.97
C GLU A 147 18.58 5.01 -5.20
N ASN A 148 17.36 4.74 -5.58
CA ASN A 148 16.61 5.39 -6.64
C ASN A 148 15.15 5.53 -6.21
N GLN A 149 14.37 6.26 -7.00
CA GLN A 149 12.93 6.48 -6.70
C GLN A 149 12.02 5.43 -7.37
N GLY A 150 12.60 4.38 -7.94
CA GLY A 150 11.84 3.40 -8.72
C GLY A 150 11.39 3.96 -10.08
N VAL A 151 10.50 3.24 -10.74
CA VAL A 151 9.94 3.65 -12.03
C VAL A 151 8.44 3.40 -12.03
N ALA A 152 7.69 4.25 -12.74
CA ALA A 152 6.27 4.06 -12.94
C ALA A 152 5.99 2.73 -13.64
N HIS A 153 5.00 2.01 -13.17
CA HIS A 153 4.55 0.80 -13.86
C HIS A 153 3.69 1.17 -15.08
N LYS A 154 3.57 0.24 -16.01
CA LYS A 154 2.63 0.38 -17.12
C LYS A 154 1.22 0.08 -16.60
N SER A 155 0.33 1.07 -16.70
CA SER A 155 -1.08 0.91 -16.37
C SER A 155 -1.87 0.37 -17.55
N LYS A 156 -2.96 -0.33 -17.26
CA LYS A 156 -4.01 -0.66 -18.22
C LYS A 156 -4.83 0.59 -18.51
N ASP A 157 -5.54 0.55 -19.64
CA ASP A 157 -6.54 1.57 -19.94
C ASP A 157 -7.72 1.46 -18.96
N ILE A 158 -8.29 2.60 -18.56
CA ILE A 158 -9.42 2.65 -17.63
C ILE A 158 -10.57 1.76 -18.10
N SER A 159 -10.86 1.74 -19.39
CA SER A 159 -11.89 0.90 -20.00
C SER A 159 -11.68 -0.61 -19.85
N GLU A 160 -10.44 -1.07 -19.57
CA GLU A 160 -10.15 -2.48 -19.31
C GLU A 160 -10.43 -2.90 -17.87
N ILE A 161 -10.51 -1.93 -16.95
CA ILE A 161 -10.60 -2.16 -15.50
C ILE A 161 -11.81 -1.46 -14.87
N SER A 162 -12.64 -0.79 -15.67
CA SER A 162 -13.87 -0.16 -15.18
C SER A 162 -15.00 -0.22 -16.19
N SER A 163 -16.23 -0.04 -15.68
CA SER A 163 -17.44 0.25 -16.46
C SER A 163 -18.31 1.26 -15.70
N ALA A 164 -19.02 2.12 -16.42
CA ALA A 164 -19.94 3.09 -15.85
C ALA A 164 -21.19 3.21 -16.70
N ASP A 165 -22.37 3.30 -16.08
CA ASP A 165 -23.64 3.59 -16.76
C ASP A 165 -23.74 5.06 -17.13
N VAL A 166 -23.13 5.95 -16.36
CA VAL A 166 -22.99 7.39 -16.61
C VAL A 166 -21.56 7.81 -16.28
N GLU A 167 -20.90 8.52 -17.21
CA GLU A 167 -19.60 9.13 -16.94
C GLU A 167 -19.75 10.31 -15.97
N THR A 168 -18.94 10.29 -14.91
CA THR A 168 -18.88 11.36 -13.91
C THR A 168 -17.43 11.72 -13.60
N ASP A 169 -17.17 13.01 -13.39
CA ASP A 169 -15.80 13.50 -13.12
C ASP A 169 -15.14 12.83 -11.90
N TRP A 170 -15.91 12.61 -10.83
CA TRP A 170 -15.39 12.01 -9.62
C TRP A 170 -15.01 10.54 -9.82
N PHE A 171 -15.80 9.76 -10.59
CA PHE A 171 -15.47 8.37 -10.89
C PHE A 171 -14.24 8.29 -11.80
N THR A 172 -14.14 9.14 -12.80
CA THR A 172 -12.97 9.22 -13.69
C THR A 172 -11.71 9.56 -12.90
N LYS A 173 -11.74 10.55 -12.01
CA LYS A 173 -10.60 10.89 -11.13
C LYS A 173 -10.21 9.73 -10.21
N GLY A 174 -11.20 9.06 -9.60
CA GLY A 174 -10.96 7.85 -8.82
C GLY A 174 -10.28 6.75 -9.63
N MET A 175 -10.71 6.53 -10.89
CA MET A 175 -10.09 5.55 -11.77
C MET A 175 -8.69 5.94 -12.25
N GLU A 176 -8.41 7.23 -12.47
CA GLU A 176 -7.05 7.73 -12.72
C GLU A 176 -6.12 7.38 -11.55
N ALA A 177 -6.58 7.57 -10.32
CA ALA A 177 -5.82 7.17 -9.12
C ALA A 177 -5.65 5.64 -9.02
N VAL A 178 -6.68 4.85 -9.35
CA VAL A 178 -6.59 3.37 -9.43
C VAL A 178 -5.52 2.91 -10.41
N CYS A 179 -5.33 3.60 -11.53
CA CYS A 179 -4.27 3.30 -12.49
C CYS A 179 -2.84 3.46 -11.91
N LEU A 180 -2.68 4.16 -10.77
CA LEU A 180 -1.41 4.32 -10.05
C LEU A 180 -1.21 3.27 -8.95
N ALA A 181 -2.22 2.44 -8.66
CA ALA A 181 -2.16 1.43 -7.62
C ALA A 181 -1.15 0.31 -7.95
N PRO A 182 -0.22 -0.01 -7.04
CA PRO A 182 0.67 -1.15 -7.25
C PRO A 182 -0.10 -2.46 -7.15
N THR A 183 0.28 -3.44 -7.97
CA THR A 183 -0.29 -4.79 -7.90
C THR A 183 0.80 -5.85 -8.01
N ALA A 184 0.54 -7.04 -7.48
CA ALA A 184 1.44 -8.17 -7.59
C ALA A 184 1.73 -8.44 -9.07
N VAL A 185 3.02 -8.52 -9.43
CA VAL A 185 3.53 -8.70 -10.81
C VAL A 185 2.87 -7.79 -11.85
N ASN A 186 2.40 -6.62 -11.42
CA ASN A 186 1.65 -5.65 -12.25
C ASN A 186 0.41 -6.26 -12.94
N GLN A 187 -0.28 -7.18 -12.26
CA GLN A 187 -1.40 -7.93 -12.88
C GLN A 187 -2.68 -7.12 -13.07
N GLN A 188 -2.94 -6.09 -12.25
CA GLN A 188 -4.10 -5.19 -12.33
C GLN A 188 -5.41 -5.96 -12.59
N LYS A 189 -5.64 -7.01 -11.80
CA LYS A 189 -6.81 -7.91 -11.93
C LYS A 189 -7.91 -7.49 -10.98
N PHE A 190 -8.56 -6.40 -11.30
CA PHE A 190 -9.75 -5.91 -10.63
C PHE A 190 -10.67 -5.23 -11.65
N MET A 191 -11.92 -5.06 -11.29
CA MET A 191 -12.94 -4.35 -12.08
C MET A 191 -13.73 -3.45 -11.14
N PHE A 192 -13.82 -2.17 -11.48
CA PHE A 192 -14.68 -1.18 -10.85
C PHE A 192 -15.92 -0.95 -11.72
N GLU A 193 -17.08 -0.89 -11.09
CA GLU A 193 -18.34 -0.68 -11.79
C GLU A 193 -19.11 0.44 -11.08
N LEU A 194 -19.43 1.50 -11.80
CA LEU A 194 -20.36 2.54 -11.37
C LEU A 194 -21.74 2.24 -11.94
N LYS A 195 -22.71 2.04 -11.08
CA LYS A 195 -24.10 1.81 -11.44
C LYS A 195 -25.02 2.43 -10.41
N ASP A 196 -26.03 3.18 -10.86
CA ASP A 196 -26.99 3.85 -9.97
C ASP A 196 -26.29 4.65 -8.84
N GLU A 197 -25.25 5.43 -9.20
CA GLU A 197 -24.40 6.21 -8.27
C GLU A 197 -23.62 5.38 -7.23
N MET A 198 -23.64 4.06 -7.35
CA MET A 198 -22.89 3.16 -6.47
C MET A 198 -21.68 2.56 -7.17
N VAL A 199 -20.52 2.65 -6.50
CA VAL A 199 -19.30 1.97 -6.98
C VAL A 199 -19.16 0.61 -6.31
N THR A 200 -19.03 -0.40 -7.13
CA THR A 200 -18.61 -1.74 -6.70
C THR A 200 -17.26 -2.09 -7.29
N ALA A 201 -16.42 -2.78 -6.51
CA ALA A 201 -15.11 -3.23 -6.99
C ALA A 201 -14.91 -4.70 -6.66
N LYS A 202 -14.45 -5.48 -7.65
CA LYS A 202 -14.29 -6.94 -7.55
C LYS A 202 -12.94 -7.36 -8.12
N ALA A 203 -12.38 -8.44 -7.58
CA ALA A 203 -11.21 -9.11 -8.16
C ALA A 203 -11.48 -10.62 -8.28
N PRO A 204 -10.96 -11.29 -9.33
CA PRO A 204 -11.05 -12.74 -9.44
C PRO A 204 -10.20 -13.42 -8.37
N ARG A 205 -10.41 -14.71 -8.16
CA ARG A 205 -9.53 -15.51 -7.31
C ARG A 205 -8.14 -15.59 -7.92
N GLY A 206 -7.10 -15.40 -7.09
CA GLY A 206 -5.72 -15.43 -7.55
C GLY A 206 -4.73 -15.05 -6.45
N ILE A 207 -3.45 -15.11 -6.79
CA ILE A 207 -2.37 -14.74 -5.87
C ILE A 207 -2.43 -13.23 -5.65
N CYS A 208 -2.51 -12.79 -4.41
CA CYS A 208 -2.56 -11.39 -3.96
C CYS A 208 -3.72 -10.55 -4.50
N THR A 209 -4.65 -11.10 -5.30
CA THR A 209 -5.72 -10.30 -5.95
C THR A 209 -6.62 -9.57 -4.96
N LYS A 210 -6.82 -10.10 -3.74
CA LYS A 210 -7.57 -9.42 -2.68
C LYS A 210 -6.78 -8.25 -2.08
N ILE A 211 -5.46 -8.41 -1.90
CA ILE A 211 -4.59 -7.33 -1.44
C ILE A 211 -4.56 -6.23 -2.51
N ASP A 212 -4.33 -6.60 -3.78
CA ASP A 212 -4.34 -5.66 -4.91
C ASP A 212 -5.66 -4.88 -5.00
N LEU A 213 -6.80 -5.56 -4.77
CA LEU A 213 -8.11 -4.92 -4.74
C LEU A 213 -8.24 -3.90 -3.59
N GLY A 214 -7.72 -4.25 -2.41
CA GLY A 214 -7.70 -3.34 -1.27
C GLY A 214 -6.88 -2.08 -1.55
N ILE A 215 -5.70 -2.24 -2.13
CA ILE A 215 -4.83 -1.13 -2.58
C ILE A 215 -5.59 -0.24 -3.58
N ALA A 216 -6.18 -0.84 -4.62
CA ALA A 216 -6.93 -0.13 -5.64
C ALA A 216 -8.14 0.64 -5.06
N LYS A 217 -8.86 0.07 -4.08
CA LYS A 217 -9.97 0.73 -3.40
C LYS A 217 -9.52 1.96 -2.62
N TYR A 218 -8.35 1.88 -1.93
CA TYR A 218 -7.80 3.05 -1.25
C TYR A 218 -7.43 4.15 -2.23
N HIS A 219 -6.78 3.81 -3.36
CA HIS A 219 -6.47 4.75 -4.42
C HIS A 219 -7.73 5.43 -4.97
N PHE A 220 -8.77 4.64 -5.25
CA PHE A 220 -10.05 5.17 -5.74
C PHE A 220 -10.65 6.21 -4.77
N GLU A 221 -10.76 5.85 -3.49
CA GLU A 221 -11.37 6.71 -2.47
C GLU A 221 -10.56 7.98 -2.21
N ALA A 222 -9.24 7.88 -2.20
CA ALA A 222 -8.36 9.01 -1.92
C ALA A 222 -8.16 9.93 -3.15
N GLY A 223 -8.48 9.46 -4.35
CA GLY A 223 -8.34 10.20 -5.61
C GLY A 223 -9.64 10.76 -6.19
N SER A 224 -10.82 10.32 -5.67
CA SER A 224 -12.13 10.73 -6.17
C SER A 224 -12.66 12.06 -5.62
#